data_06f10b078fbbe26c2442f2db9702b6dd
#
_entry.id   06f10b078fbbe26c2442f2db9702b6dd
#
_cell.length_a   1.000
_cell.length_b   1.000
_cell.length_c   1.000
_cell.angle_alpha   90.00
_cell.angle_beta   90.00
_cell.angle_gamma   90.00
#
_symmetry.space_group_name_H-M   'P 1'
#
loop_
_entity.id
_entity.type
_entity.pdbx_description
1 polymer ?
#
loop_
_entity_poly.entity_id
_entity_poly.type
_entity_poly.pdbx_seq_one_letter_code
_entity_poly.pdbx_strand_id
1 'polypeptide(L)'
;MSAVFDASAFLATCSNRPGVYRMFDAEAKLLYVGKAKSLKKRLASYFRKSGLAPKTAALVARIAQVETTITANETEALLLEQTLIKEWRPPYNILLRDDKSYPFVFLSSEDEYPRLSLHRGAKKRKGRYFGPYPSAGAIRESLNLLQKAFLVRQCEDSYFRNRTRPCLQYQIKRCKGPCVGLVSPEEYAEDVRHSVMFLEGRSNALADELNVGMEQAAMRLDFEKAAELRDQVAILRRVQDQQSMEGGNGDVDIVAAIVTPGGACVHLISVRGGRVLGSKNFFPQVAIEEEVGEVLLAFLGQYYLSHQERDLPAELIVNVTHEDFPVLVSAIAEARGRELEISYRVRGTRARWQQLAVTNAEQALGARLANRQHVAARFEALAEALDLAEPPQRLECFDISHSSGEATVASCVVFGPEGPLKSDYRRYNIEGVTAGDDYAAMHQALTRRFSRLKDGEGKMPDILLVDGGKGQLAMAQEVLQELAVAGLILLGVAKGVTRKPGLETLYLNDASHEFTLPADSPALHLIQQIRDEAHRFAITGHRARRGKARRTSTLEDVPGVGPKRRRRDLLKHFGGLQELSRASIDELAKAPGISKKLAEQIYAVLHSE
;
A
#
# COMPACT_ATOMS: atom_id res chain seq x y z
N MET A 1 7.72 34.88 28.34
CA MET A 1 6.91 34.22 29.39
C MET A 1 5.67 33.70 28.71
N SER A 2 5.58 32.40 28.44
CA SER A 2 4.35 31.79 27.90
C SER A 2 3.26 31.86 28.96
N ALA A 3 2.12 32.45 28.61
CA ALA A 3 0.96 32.52 29.48
C ALA A 3 0.55 31.06 29.82
N VAL A 4 0.59 30.70 31.11
CA VAL A 4 0.10 29.42 31.60
C VAL A 4 -1.40 29.39 31.35
N PHE A 5 -1.92 28.35 30.69
CA PHE A 5 -3.36 28.20 30.41
C PHE A 5 -4.17 28.17 31.71
N ASP A 6 -5.08 29.14 31.88
CA ASP A 6 -5.98 29.18 33.02
C ASP A 6 -7.17 28.23 32.83
N ALA A 7 -6.98 26.98 33.27
CA ALA A 7 -7.99 25.92 33.20
C ALA A 7 -9.26 26.26 34.01
N SER A 8 -9.13 27.01 35.12
CA SER A 8 -10.28 27.33 35.98
C SER A 8 -11.20 28.35 35.33
N ALA A 9 -10.65 29.42 34.79
CA ALA A 9 -11.40 30.43 34.03
C ALA A 9 -12.06 29.81 32.80
N PHE A 10 -11.34 28.95 32.04
CA PHE A 10 -11.88 28.25 30.89
C PHE A 10 -13.05 27.33 31.27
N LEU A 11 -12.91 26.49 32.29
CA LEU A 11 -13.95 25.55 32.73
C LEU A 11 -15.21 26.25 33.25
N ALA A 12 -15.08 27.49 33.78
CA ALA A 12 -16.23 28.28 34.21
C ALA A 12 -17.18 28.60 33.04
N THR A 13 -16.64 28.84 31.86
CA THR A 13 -17.39 29.19 30.63
C THR A 13 -17.78 27.98 29.78
N CYS A 14 -17.26 26.80 30.10
CA CYS A 14 -17.44 25.60 29.30
C CYS A 14 -18.87 25.03 29.41
N SER A 15 -19.44 24.63 28.25
CA SER A 15 -20.79 24.05 28.14
C SER A 15 -20.87 22.62 28.69
N ASN A 16 -22.05 22.24 29.21
CA ASN A 16 -22.36 20.86 29.57
C ASN A 16 -22.92 20.01 28.39
N ARG A 17 -23.06 20.61 27.20
CA ARG A 17 -23.59 19.92 26.00
C ARG A 17 -22.55 18.98 25.38
N PRO A 18 -22.99 18.05 24.51
CA PRO A 18 -22.10 17.24 23.68
C PRO A 18 -21.28 18.12 22.74
N GLY A 19 -20.09 17.68 22.39
CA GLY A 19 -19.25 18.40 21.44
C GLY A 19 -17.84 17.84 21.32
N VAL A 20 -17.04 18.56 20.53
CA VAL A 20 -15.64 18.27 20.27
C VAL A 20 -14.77 19.38 20.86
N TYR A 21 -13.63 19.01 21.41
CA TYR A 21 -12.61 19.93 21.91
C TYR A 21 -11.29 19.71 21.20
N ARG A 22 -10.56 20.80 20.98
CA ARG A 22 -9.25 20.85 20.34
C ARG A 22 -8.26 21.50 21.30
N MET A 23 -7.11 20.90 21.47
CA MET A 23 -6.05 21.36 22.35
C MET A 23 -4.84 21.78 21.54
N PHE A 24 -4.33 22.98 21.78
CA PHE A 24 -3.22 23.57 21.01
C PHE A 24 -2.06 23.91 21.95
N ASP A 25 -0.82 23.89 21.41
CA ASP A 25 0.37 24.40 22.09
C ASP A 25 0.55 25.91 21.94
N ALA A 26 1.66 26.43 22.47
CA ALA A 26 1.97 27.86 22.44
C ALA A 26 2.21 28.41 21.02
N GLU A 27 2.59 27.56 20.08
CA GLU A 27 2.77 27.86 18.66
C GLU A 27 1.48 27.66 17.83
N ALA A 28 0.32 27.54 18.49
CA ALA A 28 -0.99 27.27 17.88
C ALA A 28 -1.04 25.96 17.06
N LYS A 29 -0.18 25.02 17.35
CA LYS A 29 -0.21 23.69 16.73
C LYS A 29 -1.20 22.80 17.45
N LEU A 30 -2.08 22.11 16.69
CA LEU A 30 -3.05 21.18 17.23
C LEU A 30 -2.36 19.95 17.82
N LEU A 31 -2.55 19.73 19.12
CA LEU A 31 -1.98 18.60 19.87
C LEU A 31 -2.94 17.41 19.92
N TYR A 32 -4.21 17.66 20.20
CA TYR A 32 -5.22 16.65 20.46
C TYR A 32 -6.62 17.09 20.07
N VAL A 33 -7.42 16.17 19.55
CA VAL A 33 -8.86 16.32 19.33
C VAL A 33 -9.59 15.25 20.13
N GLY A 34 -10.66 15.60 20.82
CA GLY A 34 -11.49 14.62 21.54
C GLY A 34 -12.96 15.00 21.54
N LYS A 35 -13.82 13.99 21.64
CA LYS A 35 -15.26 14.17 21.82
C LYS A 35 -15.66 14.13 23.29
N ALA A 36 -16.81 14.67 23.61
CA ALA A 36 -17.40 14.57 24.93
C ALA A 36 -18.93 14.57 24.87
N LYS A 37 -19.55 13.75 25.72
CA LYS A 37 -21.00 13.81 26.03
C LYS A 37 -21.33 15.08 26.81
N SER A 38 -20.42 15.52 27.67
CA SER A 38 -20.44 16.79 28.38
C SER A 38 -19.05 17.39 28.34
N LEU A 39 -18.87 18.45 27.54
CA LEU A 39 -17.58 19.12 27.36
C LEU A 39 -16.98 19.56 28.70
N LYS A 40 -17.77 20.19 29.59
CA LYS A 40 -17.30 20.63 30.90
C LYS A 40 -16.79 19.50 31.78
N LYS A 41 -17.53 18.39 31.86
CA LYS A 41 -17.12 17.22 32.68
C LYS A 41 -15.86 16.55 32.13
N ARG A 42 -15.80 16.37 30.83
CA ARG A 42 -14.64 15.72 30.16
C ARG A 42 -13.39 16.59 30.28
N LEU A 43 -13.49 17.89 30.01
CA LEU A 43 -12.36 18.80 30.11
C LEU A 43 -11.88 18.97 31.55
N ALA A 44 -12.79 18.99 32.54
CA ALA A 44 -12.41 18.99 33.95
C ALA A 44 -11.59 17.78 34.34
N SER A 45 -11.77 16.61 33.73
CA SER A 45 -10.98 15.42 34.02
C SER A 45 -9.51 15.54 33.61
N TYR A 46 -9.18 16.35 32.61
CA TYR A 46 -7.79 16.61 32.20
C TYR A 46 -7.03 17.53 33.15
N PHE A 47 -7.72 18.47 33.80
CA PHE A 47 -7.10 19.47 34.66
C PHE A 47 -7.16 19.16 36.16
N ARG A 48 -7.28 17.87 36.49
CA ARG A 48 -7.18 17.38 37.91
C ARG A 48 -5.75 17.50 38.43
N LYS A 49 -5.61 17.83 39.70
CA LYS A 49 -4.29 18.03 40.35
C LYS A 49 -3.47 16.75 40.53
N SER A 50 -4.11 15.57 40.51
CA SER A 50 -3.45 14.29 40.70
C SER A 50 -4.20 13.15 39.99
N GLY A 51 -3.51 12.02 39.73
CA GLY A 51 -4.10 10.82 39.16
C GLY A 51 -4.24 10.85 37.63
N LEU A 52 -3.49 11.72 36.95
CA LEU A 52 -3.45 11.73 35.47
C LEU A 52 -2.54 10.61 34.96
N ALA A 53 -2.98 9.91 33.93
CA ALA A 53 -2.12 9.00 33.17
C ALA A 53 -0.92 9.74 32.56
N PRO A 54 0.25 9.11 32.38
CA PRO A 54 1.47 9.76 31.89
C PRO A 54 1.27 10.53 30.59
N LYS A 55 0.50 9.99 29.65
CA LYS A 55 0.14 10.66 28.38
C LYS A 55 -0.68 11.93 28.60
N THR A 56 -1.71 11.84 29.45
CA THR A 56 -2.56 12.99 29.77
C THR A 56 -1.76 14.07 30.45
N ALA A 57 -0.85 13.73 31.37
CA ALA A 57 0.04 14.67 32.02
C ALA A 57 0.99 15.35 31.00
N ALA A 58 1.58 14.58 30.08
CA ALA A 58 2.44 15.12 29.01
C ALA A 58 1.67 16.02 28.05
N LEU A 59 0.43 15.69 27.68
CA LEU A 59 -0.44 16.53 26.89
C LEU A 59 -0.78 17.82 27.61
N VAL A 60 -1.26 17.73 28.87
CA VAL A 60 -1.69 18.88 29.69
C VAL A 60 -0.55 19.87 29.90
N ALA A 61 0.68 19.40 30.11
CA ALA A 61 1.85 20.25 30.27
C ALA A 61 2.17 21.12 29.03
N ARG A 62 1.66 20.76 27.86
CA ARG A 62 1.89 21.48 26.59
C ARG A 62 0.71 22.33 26.15
N ILE A 63 -0.45 22.23 26.79
CA ILE A 63 -1.65 22.97 26.40
C ILE A 63 -1.47 24.45 26.70
N ALA A 64 -1.62 25.29 25.68
CA ALA A 64 -1.69 26.73 25.80
C ALA A 64 -3.08 27.29 25.46
N GLN A 65 -3.86 26.56 24.64
CA GLN A 65 -5.21 26.97 24.25
C GLN A 65 -6.12 25.75 24.09
N VAL A 66 -7.41 25.90 24.44
CA VAL A 66 -8.46 24.90 24.20
C VAL A 66 -9.64 25.56 23.51
N GLU A 67 -10.08 24.96 22.41
CA GLU A 67 -11.29 25.37 21.70
C GLU A 67 -12.36 24.29 21.80
N THR A 68 -13.62 24.69 21.85
CA THR A 68 -14.75 23.77 21.91
C THR A 68 -15.76 24.07 20.81
N THR A 69 -16.32 23.00 20.23
CA THR A 69 -17.41 23.08 19.26
C THR A 69 -18.57 22.23 19.80
N ILE A 70 -19.72 22.87 20.05
CA ILE A 70 -20.93 22.20 20.55
C ILE A 70 -21.61 21.50 19.37
N THR A 71 -22.10 20.28 19.61
CA THR A 71 -22.87 19.50 18.63
C THR A 71 -24.26 19.19 19.16
N ALA A 72 -25.16 18.74 18.28
CA ALA A 72 -26.53 18.41 18.67
C ALA A 72 -26.59 17.13 19.54
N ASN A 73 -25.74 16.13 19.22
CA ASN A 73 -25.70 14.84 19.91
C ASN A 73 -24.26 14.25 19.93
N GLU A 74 -24.08 13.10 20.58
CA GLU A 74 -22.78 12.40 20.68
C GLU A 74 -22.32 11.81 19.35
N THR A 75 -23.24 11.36 18.49
CA THR A 75 -22.95 10.84 17.17
C THR A 75 -22.30 11.91 16.29
N GLU A 76 -22.88 13.11 16.30
CA GLU A 76 -22.36 14.26 15.56
C GLU A 76 -20.97 14.69 16.10
N ALA A 77 -20.78 14.63 17.43
CA ALA A 77 -19.47 14.87 18.04
C ALA A 77 -18.43 13.84 17.56
N LEU A 78 -18.79 12.55 17.49
CA LEU A 78 -17.91 11.51 17.01
C LEU A 78 -17.53 11.70 15.52
N LEU A 79 -18.51 12.01 14.67
CA LEU A 79 -18.25 12.27 13.24
C LEU A 79 -17.33 13.47 13.03
N LEU A 80 -17.55 14.56 13.78
CA LEU A 80 -16.71 15.76 13.73
C LEU A 80 -15.30 15.47 14.24
N GLU A 81 -15.14 14.73 15.35
CA GLU A 81 -13.86 14.29 15.89
C GLU A 81 -13.06 13.49 14.83
N GLN A 82 -13.69 12.47 14.21
CA GLN A 82 -13.04 11.64 13.19
C GLN A 82 -12.63 12.47 11.96
N THR A 83 -13.43 13.44 11.57
CA THR A 83 -13.12 14.37 10.46
C THR A 83 -11.89 15.21 10.78
N LEU A 84 -11.85 15.80 11.97
CA LEU A 84 -10.73 16.64 12.42
C LEU A 84 -9.44 15.83 12.61
N ILE A 85 -9.52 14.62 13.18
CA ILE A 85 -8.37 13.72 13.33
C ILE A 85 -7.80 13.35 11.95
N LYS A 86 -8.66 13.05 10.98
CA LYS A 86 -8.24 12.69 9.61
C LYS A 86 -7.55 13.85 8.91
N GLU A 87 -8.09 15.06 9.05
CA GLU A 87 -7.58 16.28 8.41
C GLU A 87 -6.26 16.75 9.02
N TRP A 88 -6.21 16.88 10.35
CA TRP A 88 -5.11 17.52 11.07
C TRP A 88 -4.07 16.57 11.62
N ARG A 89 -4.38 15.29 11.78
CA ARG A 89 -3.50 14.23 12.30
C ARG A 89 -2.75 14.62 13.59
N PRO A 90 -3.45 14.97 14.66
CA PRO A 90 -2.82 15.48 15.87
C PRO A 90 -1.90 14.43 16.52
N PRO A 91 -0.75 14.82 17.09
CA PRO A 91 0.27 13.89 17.55
C PRO A 91 -0.14 13.03 18.75
N TYR A 92 -1.10 13.50 19.56
CA TYR A 92 -1.59 12.77 20.74
C TYR A 92 -2.83 11.91 20.47
N ASN A 93 -3.41 11.96 19.24
CA ASN A 93 -4.47 11.05 18.84
C ASN A 93 -3.92 9.72 18.34
N ILE A 94 -4.73 8.67 18.46
CA ILE A 94 -4.46 7.39 17.82
C ILE A 94 -4.70 7.58 16.31
N LEU A 95 -3.70 7.29 15.48
CA LEU A 95 -3.77 7.51 14.03
C LEU A 95 -3.64 6.19 13.27
N LEU A 96 -4.63 5.89 12.43
CA LEU A 96 -4.57 4.80 11.47
C LEU A 96 -3.92 5.30 10.17
N ARG A 97 -2.74 4.76 9.83
CA ARG A 97 -2.08 5.02 8.54
C ARG A 97 -2.51 3.99 7.51
N ASP A 98 -3.65 4.20 6.88
CA ASP A 98 -4.13 3.36 5.77
C ASP A 98 -4.67 4.23 4.62
N ASP A 99 -3.75 4.82 3.87
CA ASP A 99 -4.06 5.71 2.73
C ASP A 99 -4.29 4.93 1.42
N LYS A 100 -4.23 3.59 1.45
CA LYS A 100 -4.33 2.79 0.23
C LYS A 100 -5.77 2.37 -0.04
N SER A 101 -6.24 2.61 -1.28
CA SER A 101 -7.51 2.06 -1.77
C SER A 101 -7.49 0.53 -1.71
N TYR A 102 -8.61 -0.06 -1.25
CA TYR A 102 -8.76 -1.51 -1.19
C TYR A 102 -8.85 -2.10 -2.60
N PRO A 103 -8.26 -3.26 -2.81
CA PRO A 103 -8.34 -3.93 -4.09
C PRO A 103 -9.63 -4.75 -4.23
N PHE A 104 -10.09 -4.88 -5.49
CA PHE A 104 -11.26 -5.65 -5.90
C PHE A 104 -10.86 -6.66 -6.97
N VAL A 105 -11.57 -7.79 -7.05
CA VAL A 105 -11.61 -8.58 -8.27
C VAL A 105 -12.57 -7.91 -9.24
N PHE A 106 -12.11 -7.60 -10.43
CA PHE A 106 -12.90 -6.98 -11.49
C PHE A 106 -13.14 -7.96 -12.62
N LEU A 107 -14.40 -8.10 -13.01
CA LEU A 107 -14.85 -8.85 -14.19
C LEU A 107 -15.36 -7.85 -15.23
N SER A 108 -14.76 -7.85 -16.43
CA SER A 108 -15.23 -7.00 -17.54
C SER A 108 -16.60 -7.52 -18.05
N SER A 109 -17.50 -6.60 -18.44
CA SER A 109 -18.85 -6.95 -18.92
C SER A 109 -19.12 -6.57 -20.37
N GLU A 110 -18.21 -5.82 -21.02
CA GLU A 110 -18.38 -5.34 -22.40
C GLU A 110 -17.72 -6.25 -23.44
N ASP A 111 -16.98 -7.27 -23.00
CA ASP A 111 -16.25 -8.18 -23.88
C ASP A 111 -17.04 -9.49 -24.09
N GLU A 112 -17.03 -10.03 -25.29
CA GLU A 112 -17.54 -11.37 -25.63
C GLU A 112 -16.88 -12.45 -24.77
N TYR A 113 -15.58 -12.26 -24.46
CA TYR A 113 -14.82 -13.10 -23.53
C TYR A 113 -14.37 -12.28 -22.32
N PRO A 114 -15.22 -12.16 -21.27
CA PRO A 114 -14.88 -11.39 -20.07
C PRO A 114 -13.58 -11.84 -19.41
N ARG A 115 -12.87 -10.88 -18.78
CA ARG A 115 -11.63 -11.19 -18.07
C ARG A 115 -11.76 -10.89 -16.58
N LEU A 116 -11.09 -11.71 -15.77
CA LEU A 116 -10.88 -11.45 -14.34
C LEU A 116 -9.55 -10.73 -14.12
N SER A 117 -9.56 -9.67 -13.33
CA SER A 117 -8.36 -8.89 -13.02
C SER A 117 -8.42 -8.22 -11.64
N LEU A 118 -7.25 -7.88 -11.09
CA LEU A 118 -7.16 -7.04 -9.91
C LEU A 118 -7.43 -5.58 -10.27
N HIS A 119 -8.32 -4.93 -9.53
CA HIS A 119 -8.62 -3.50 -9.65
C HIS A 119 -8.32 -2.78 -8.34
N ARG A 120 -7.79 -1.56 -8.44
CA ARG A 120 -7.63 -0.62 -7.33
C ARG A 120 -8.07 0.77 -7.75
N GLY A 121 -8.61 1.53 -6.79
CA GLY A 121 -9.06 2.89 -7.00
C GLY A 121 -10.53 2.98 -7.41
N ALA A 122 -10.94 4.11 -7.99
CA ALA A 122 -12.33 4.39 -8.31
C ALA A 122 -12.91 3.38 -9.32
N LYS A 123 -14.14 2.92 -9.09
CA LYS A 123 -14.87 1.93 -9.90
C LYS A 123 -15.42 2.57 -11.19
N LYS A 124 -14.52 3.07 -12.06
CA LYS A 124 -14.89 3.79 -13.31
C LYS A 124 -15.12 2.88 -14.52
N ARG A 125 -14.69 1.62 -14.45
CA ARG A 125 -14.82 0.67 -15.57
C ARG A 125 -16.18 -0.02 -15.51
N LYS A 126 -16.80 -0.22 -16.66
CA LYS A 126 -18.04 -1.00 -16.75
C LYS A 126 -17.74 -2.48 -16.54
N GLY A 127 -18.41 -3.09 -15.56
CA GLY A 127 -18.20 -4.47 -15.16
C GLY A 127 -18.59 -4.68 -13.71
N ARG A 128 -18.34 -5.89 -13.23
CA ARG A 128 -18.65 -6.30 -11.85
C ARG A 128 -17.41 -6.23 -10.98
N TYR A 129 -17.58 -5.74 -9.76
CA TYR A 129 -16.52 -5.62 -8.75
C TYR A 129 -16.88 -6.48 -7.55
N PHE A 130 -16.00 -7.42 -7.20
CA PHE A 130 -16.15 -8.31 -6.04
C PHE A 130 -15.13 -7.95 -4.97
N GLY A 131 -15.54 -7.88 -3.73
CA GLY A 131 -14.77 -7.41 -2.58
C GLY A 131 -15.41 -6.19 -1.92
N PRO A 132 -14.72 -5.41 -1.10
CA PRO A 132 -13.25 -5.23 -1.08
C PRO A 132 -12.48 -6.38 -0.40
N TYR A 133 -11.30 -6.68 -0.93
CA TYR A 133 -10.38 -7.64 -0.31
C TYR A 133 -9.41 -6.94 0.64
N PRO A 134 -9.00 -7.58 1.75
CA PRO A 134 -8.07 -6.97 2.71
C PRO A 134 -6.70 -6.67 2.12
N SER A 135 -6.24 -7.50 1.16
CA SER A 135 -4.93 -7.34 0.54
C SER A 135 -4.91 -7.77 -0.93
N ALA A 136 -3.92 -7.28 -1.68
CA ALA A 136 -3.69 -7.73 -3.06
C ALA A 136 -3.19 -9.20 -3.13
N GLY A 137 -2.60 -9.70 -2.06
CA GLY A 137 -2.22 -11.11 -1.93
C GLY A 137 -3.44 -12.01 -1.98
N ALA A 138 -4.44 -11.74 -1.16
CA ALA A 138 -5.71 -12.46 -1.12
C ALA A 138 -6.42 -12.51 -2.51
N ILE A 139 -6.39 -11.38 -3.25
CA ILE A 139 -6.93 -11.38 -4.62
C ILE A 139 -6.13 -12.26 -5.57
N ARG A 140 -4.79 -12.21 -5.52
CA ARG A 140 -3.97 -13.06 -6.39
C ARG A 140 -4.20 -14.54 -6.14
N GLU A 141 -4.38 -14.92 -4.88
CA GLU A 141 -4.74 -16.29 -4.51
C GLU A 141 -6.10 -16.68 -5.08
N SER A 142 -7.12 -15.83 -4.89
CA SER A 142 -8.46 -16.04 -5.45
C SER A 142 -8.44 -16.12 -6.99
N LEU A 143 -7.74 -15.22 -7.67
CA LEU A 143 -7.60 -15.22 -9.13
C LEU A 143 -6.87 -16.47 -9.63
N ASN A 144 -5.81 -16.89 -8.94
CA ASN A 144 -5.06 -18.10 -9.29
C ASN A 144 -5.92 -19.36 -9.15
N LEU A 145 -6.74 -19.41 -8.11
CA LEU A 145 -7.69 -20.49 -7.88
C LEU A 145 -8.76 -20.55 -8.96
N LEU A 146 -9.42 -19.41 -9.24
CA LEU A 146 -10.45 -19.30 -10.28
C LEU A 146 -9.90 -19.67 -11.66
N GLN A 147 -8.66 -19.29 -11.95
CA GLN A 147 -7.99 -19.66 -13.20
C GLN A 147 -7.71 -21.17 -13.28
N LYS A 148 -7.42 -21.81 -12.16
CA LYS A 148 -7.24 -23.27 -12.12
C LYS A 148 -8.55 -24.04 -12.26
N ALA A 149 -9.61 -23.55 -11.64
CA ALA A 149 -10.90 -24.23 -11.61
C ALA A 149 -11.72 -24.00 -12.88
N PHE A 150 -11.80 -22.74 -13.36
CA PHE A 150 -12.72 -22.34 -14.43
C PHE A 150 -12.03 -21.79 -15.67
N LEU A 151 -10.70 -21.79 -15.72
CA LEU A 151 -9.89 -21.45 -16.89
C LEU A 151 -10.20 -20.08 -17.52
N VAL A 152 -10.82 -19.15 -16.77
CA VAL A 152 -11.14 -17.80 -17.24
C VAL A 152 -9.89 -16.97 -17.45
N ARG A 153 -9.81 -16.28 -18.58
CA ARG A 153 -8.63 -15.49 -18.95
C ARG A 153 -8.31 -14.36 -17.96
N GLN A 154 -7.03 -14.12 -17.75
CA GLN A 154 -6.52 -12.99 -16.95
C GLN A 154 -5.64 -12.05 -17.78
N CYS A 155 -5.34 -12.42 -19.03
CA CYS A 155 -4.50 -11.62 -19.91
C CYS A 155 -5.12 -10.25 -20.24
N GLU A 156 -4.28 -9.27 -20.50
CA GLU A 156 -4.73 -7.94 -20.92
C GLU A 156 -5.35 -7.98 -22.32
N ASP A 157 -6.29 -7.06 -22.59
CA ASP A 157 -7.05 -7.05 -23.84
C ASP A 157 -6.17 -6.81 -25.07
N SER A 158 -5.07 -6.07 -24.91
CA SER A 158 -4.03 -5.93 -25.93
C SER A 158 -3.38 -7.27 -26.29
N TYR A 159 -3.08 -8.09 -25.29
CA TYR A 159 -2.58 -9.45 -25.53
C TYR A 159 -3.62 -10.37 -26.13
N PHE A 160 -4.87 -10.26 -25.69
CA PHE A 160 -5.96 -11.09 -26.18
C PHE A 160 -6.20 -10.90 -27.68
N ARG A 161 -6.28 -9.65 -28.13
CA ARG A 161 -6.60 -9.32 -29.53
C ARG A 161 -5.48 -9.63 -30.53
N ASN A 162 -4.23 -9.69 -30.06
CA ASN A 162 -3.05 -9.78 -30.93
C ASN A 162 -2.43 -11.19 -30.92
N ARG A 163 -3.20 -12.21 -30.53
CA ARG A 163 -2.71 -13.60 -30.51
C ARG A 163 -3.07 -14.35 -31.78
N THR A 164 -2.05 -14.98 -32.37
CA THR A 164 -2.19 -15.88 -33.53
C THR A 164 -2.00 -17.35 -33.17
N ARG A 165 -1.53 -17.64 -31.95
CA ARG A 165 -1.30 -19.00 -31.43
C ARG A 165 -1.57 -19.06 -29.93
N PRO A 166 -1.94 -20.25 -29.39
CA PRO A 166 -2.15 -20.45 -27.97
C PRO A 166 -0.92 -20.02 -27.13
N CYS A 167 -1.16 -19.40 -25.98
CA CYS A 167 -0.08 -19.02 -25.08
C CYS A 167 0.23 -20.10 -24.05
N LEU A 168 1.27 -19.88 -23.24
CA LEU A 168 1.66 -20.82 -22.18
C LEU A 168 0.51 -21.16 -21.22
N GLN A 169 -0.40 -20.21 -20.94
CA GLN A 169 -1.56 -20.45 -20.05
C GLN A 169 -2.49 -21.55 -20.59
N TYR A 170 -2.65 -21.63 -21.92
CA TYR A 170 -3.38 -22.72 -22.56
C TYR A 170 -2.62 -24.05 -22.43
N GLN A 171 -1.31 -24.04 -22.69
CA GLN A 171 -0.48 -25.24 -22.64
C GLN A 171 -0.46 -25.88 -21.24
N ILE A 172 -0.45 -25.04 -20.17
CA ILE A 172 -0.47 -25.50 -18.77
C ILE A 172 -1.89 -25.66 -18.22
N LYS A 173 -2.91 -25.74 -19.10
CA LYS A 173 -4.33 -25.94 -18.76
C LYS A 173 -4.85 -24.92 -17.73
N ARG A 174 -4.59 -23.63 -17.95
CA ARG A 174 -5.11 -22.53 -17.15
C ARG A 174 -5.95 -21.52 -17.95
N CYS A 175 -6.19 -21.80 -19.22
CA CYS A 175 -7.02 -21.00 -20.11
C CYS A 175 -7.48 -21.87 -21.27
N LYS A 176 -8.73 -21.75 -21.69
CA LYS A 176 -9.29 -22.49 -22.83
C LYS A 176 -8.91 -21.92 -24.20
N GLY A 177 -8.11 -20.84 -24.25
CA GLY A 177 -7.62 -20.24 -25.49
C GLY A 177 -8.65 -19.46 -26.31
N PRO A 178 -9.53 -18.64 -25.70
CA PRO A 178 -10.55 -17.88 -26.41
C PRO A 178 -9.95 -16.89 -27.44
N CYS A 179 -8.71 -16.42 -27.20
CA CYS A 179 -8.02 -15.49 -28.10
C CYS A 179 -7.68 -16.09 -29.49
N VAL A 180 -7.75 -17.40 -29.66
CA VAL A 180 -7.48 -18.12 -30.92
C VAL A 180 -8.66 -19.03 -31.29
N GLY A 181 -9.84 -18.82 -30.73
CA GLY A 181 -11.08 -19.51 -31.10
C GLY A 181 -11.18 -20.97 -30.68
N LEU A 182 -10.44 -21.40 -29.64
CA LEU A 182 -10.45 -22.79 -29.16
C LEU A 182 -11.60 -23.12 -28.20
N VAL A 183 -12.43 -22.15 -27.87
CA VAL A 183 -13.62 -22.28 -27.02
C VAL A 183 -14.72 -21.35 -27.57
N SER A 184 -15.97 -21.82 -27.56
CA SER A 184 -17.11 -21.00 -27.99
C SER A 184 -17.44 -19.93 -26.94
N PRO A 185 -18.11 -18.82 -27.35
CA PRO A 185 -18.60 -17.80 -26.41
C PRO A 185 -19.53 -18.36 -25.35
N GLU A 186 -20.41 -19.31 -25.72
CA GLU A 186 -21.41 -19.93 -24.84
C GLU A 186 -20.73 -20.77 -23.76
N GLU A 187 -19.78 -21.64 -24.16
CA GLU A 187 -19.02 -22.46 -23.22
C GLU A 187 -18.17 -21.61 -22.28
N TYR A 188 -17.55 -20.54 -22.81
CA TYR A 188 -16.77 -19.61 -21.98
C TYR A 188 -17.66 -18.82 -21.02
N ALA A 189 -18.87 -18.43 -21.42
CA ALA A 189 -19.83 -17.74 -20.56
C ALA A 189 -20.24 -18.59 -19.36
N GLU A 190 -20.29 -19.92 -19.50
CA GLU A 190 -20.55 -20.84 -18.39
C GLU A 190 -19.40 -20.84 -17.37
N ASP A 191 -18.17 -20.86 -17.82
CA ASP A 191 -16.98 -20.75 -16.94
C ASP A 191 -16.98 -19.41 -16.18
N VAL A 192 -17.36 -18.33 -16.85
CA VAL A 192 -17.50 -17.01 -16.23
C VAL A 192 -18.62 -17.02 -15.18
N ARG A 193 -19.77 -17.63 -15.47
CA ARG A 193 -20.89 -17.78 -14.54
C ARG A 193 -20.47 -18.56 -13.28
N HIS A 194 -19.77 -19.67 -13.43
CA HIS A 194 -19.22 -20.45 -12.32
C HIS A 194 -18.24 -19.62 -11.48
N SER A 195 -17.37 -18.85 -12.13
CA SER A 195 -16.46 -17.93 -11.44
C SER A 195 -17.20 -16.86 -10.64
N VAL A 196 -18.32 -16.33 -11.17
CA VAL A 196 -19.19 -15.37 -10.49
C VAL A 196 -19.86 -16.00 -9.28
N MET A 197 -20.45 -17.19 -9.41
CA MET A 197 -21.07 -17.92 -8.29
C MET A 197 -20.07 -18.14 -7.16
N PHE A 198 -18.84 -18.51 -7.49
CA PHE A 198 -17.79 -18.65 -6.51
C PHE A 198 -17.44 -17.32 -5.81
N LEU A 199 -17.30 -16.22 -6.56
CA LEU A 199 -16.99 -14.89 -6.00
C LEU A 199 -18.13 -14.33 -5.14
N GLU A 200 -19.37 -14.75 -5.39
CA GLU A 200 -20.57 -14.40 -4.61
C GLU A 200 -20.74 -15.27 -3.35
N GLY A 201 -19.84 -16.21 -3.08
CA GLY A 201 -19.96 -17.12 -1.93
C GLY A 201 -20.93 -18.30 -2.13
N ARG A 202 -21.48 -18.49 -3.34
CA ARG A 202 -22.43 -19.56 -3.68
C ARG A 202 -21.74 -20.89 -3.99
N SER A 203 -20.69 -21.22 -3.23
CA SER A 203 -19.81 -22.38 -3.52
C SER A 203 -20.53 -23.72 -3.36
N ASN A 204 -21.50 -23.85 -2.44
CA ASN A 204 -22.27 -25.10 -2.27
C ASN A 204 -23.18 -25.35 -3.48
N ALA A 205 -23.98 -24.34 -3.88
CA ALA A 205 -24.83 -24.46 -5.06
C ALA A 205 -24.04 -24.75 -6.34
N LEU A 206 -22.83 -24.16 -6.45
CA LEU A 206 -21.92 -24.43 -7.55
C LEU A 206 -21.39 -25.88 -7.51
N ALA A 207 -21.02 -26.38 -6.35
CA ALA A 207 -20.54 -27.76 -6.20
C ALA A 207 -21.65 -28.79 -6.55
N ASP A 208 -22.89 -28.51 -6.13
CA ASP A 208 -24.05 -29.35 -6.45
C ASP A 208 -24.32 -29.37 -7.96
N GLU A 209 -24.28 -28.21 -8.62
CA GLU A 209 -24.46 -28.09 -10.07
C GLU A 209 -23.36 -28.85 -10.84
N LEU A 210 -22.10 -28.72 -10.44
CA LEU A 210 -20.99 -29.44 -11.06
C LEU A 210 -21.07 -30.95 -10.83
N ASN A 211 -21.55 -31.42 -9.66
CA ASN A 211 -21.78 -32.84 -9.40
C ASN A 211 -22.87 -33.41 -10.32
N VAL A 212 -23.99 -32.69 -10.48
CA VAL A 212 -25.06 -33.11 -11.41
C VAL A 212 -24.53 -33.17 -12.85
N GLY A 213 -23.77 -32.15 -13.27
CA GLY A 213 -23.13 -32.14 -14.59
C GLY A 213 -22.16 -33.31 -14.80
N MET A 214 -21.38 -33.65 -13.77
CA MET A 214 -20.46 -34.79 -13.79
C MET A 214 -21.20 -36.12 -13.98
N GLU A 215 -22.28 -36.34 -13.24
CA GLU A 215 -23.10 -37.55 -13.36
C GLU A 215 -23.75 -37.67 -14.76
N GLN A 216 -24.27 -36.55 -15.29
CA GLN A 216 -24.84 -36.51 -16.64
C GLN A 216 -23.79 -36.78 -17.73
N ALA A 217 -22.56 -36.26 -17.62
CA ALA A 217 -21.47 -36.53 -18.53
C ALA A 217 -21.08 -38.01 -18.47
N ALA A 218 -21.00 -38.60 -17.27
CA ALA A 218 -20.72 -40.04 -17.08
C ALA A 218 -21.82 -40.93 -17.71
N MET A 219 -23.07 -40.56 -17.55
CA MET A 219 -24.21 -41.32 -18.19
C MET A 219 -24.13 -41.26 -19.71
N ARG A 220 -23.61 -40.18 -20.29
CA ARG A 220 -23.38 -40.03 -21.74
C ARG A 220 -22.08 -40.66 -22.22
N LEU A 221 -21.31 -41.33 -21.33
CA LEU A 221 -20.00 -41.89 -21.57
C LEU A 221 -18.93 -40.86 -21.97
N ASP A 222 -19.18 -39.57 -21.67
CA ASP A 222 -18.18 -38.51 -21.82
C ASP A 222 -17.30 -38.43 -20.56
N PHE A 223 -16.37 -39.38 -20.48
CA PHE A 223 -15.50 -39.52 -19.31
C PHE A 223 -14.49 -38.37 -19.17
N GLU A 224 -14.10 -37.72 -20.27
CA GLU A 224 -13.20 -36.56 -20.21
C GLU A 224 -13.91 -35.37 -19.53
N LYS A 225 -15.12 -35.05 -19.94
CA LYS A 225 -15.93 -34.02 -19.32
C LYS A 225 -16.28 -34.33 -17.87
N ALA A 226 -16.63 -35.57 -17.56
CA ALA A 226 -16.87 -36.04 -16.20
C ALA A 226 -15.62 -35.84 -15.30
N ALA A 227 -14.43 -36.13 -15.81
CA ALA A 227 -13.16 -35.94 -15.10
C ALA A 227 -12.85 -34.45 -14.86
N GLU A 228 -13.09 -33.57 -15.85
CA GLU A 228 -12.95 -32.12 -15.67
C GLU A 228 -13.84 -31.58 -14.53
N LEU A 229 -15.13 -31.95 -14.55
CA LEU A 229 -16.08 -31.52 -13.54
C LEU A 229 -15.74 -32.07 -12.14
N ARG A 230 -15.30 -33.34 -12.05
CA ARG A 230 -14.78 -33.93 -10.81
C ARG A 230 -13.62 -33.12 -10.24
N ASP A 231 -12.67 -32.76 -11.09
CA ASP A 231 -11.48 -32.03 -10.68
C ASP A 231 -11.83 -30.60 -10.24
N GLN A 232 -12.81 -29.95 -10.88
CA GLN A 232 -13.36 -28.68 -10.45
C GLN A 232 -14.00 -28.78 -9.05
N VAL A 233 -14.83 -29.81 -8.81
CA VAL A 233 -15.43 -30.07 -7.49
C VAL A 233 -14.36 -30.33 -6.45
N ALA A 234 -13.31 -31.10 -6.78
CA ALA A 234 -12.20 -31.36 -5.86
C ALA A 234 -11.44 -30.07 -5.48
N ILE A 235 -11.22 -29.17 -6.44
CA ILE A 235 -10.60 -27.86 -6.18
C ILE A 235 -11.51 -27.03 -5.25
N LEU A 236 -12.82 -26.96 -5.53
CA LEU A 236 -13.78 -26.21 -4.70
C LEU A 236 -13.84 -26.76 -3.27
N ARG A 237 -13.95 -28.07 -3.10
CA ARG A 237 -13.95 -28.72 -1.76
C ARG A 237 -12.66 -28.44 -0.98
N ARG A 238 -11.50 -28.58 -1.62
CA ARG A 238 -10.20 -28.27 -0.97
C ARG A 238 -10.14 -26.83 -0.48
N VAL A 239 -10.71 -25.90 -1.23
CA VAL A 239 -10.79 -24.49 -0.83
C VAL A 239 -11.79 -24.29 0.30
N GLN A 240 -12.94 -24.96 0.23
CA GLN A 240 -13.91 -24.96 1.32
C GLN A 240 -13.29 -25.53 2.60
N ASP A 241 -12.56 -26.63 2.54
CA ASP A 241 -11.89 -27.24 3.70
C ASP A 241 -10.79 -26.31 4.28
N GLN A 242 -10.03 -25.63 3.43
CA GLN A 242 -9.02 -24.64 3.87
C GLN A 242 -9.62 -23.32 4.33
N GLN A 243 -10.81 -22.96 3.86
CA GLN A 243 -11.49 -21.70 4.15
C GLN A 243 -12.74 -21.90 5.02
N SER A 244 -13.15 -23.15 5.30
CA SER A 244 -14.32 -23.43 6.12
C SER A 244 -14.03 -23.06 7.56
N MET A 245 -14.18 -21.78 7.78
CA MET A 245 -14.57 -21.30 9.08
C MET A 245 -16.04 -21.70 9.25
N GLU A 246 -16.29 -22.94 9.71
CA GLU A 246 -17.63 -23.44 10.03
C GLU A 246 -18.34 -22.45 10.95
N GLY A 247 -19.36 -21.75 10.50
CA GLY A 247 -20.06 -20.85 11.42
C GLY A 247 -21.08 -19.88 10.85
N GLY A 248 -21.68 -20.11 9.70
CA GLY A 248 -22.84 -19.35 9.26
C GLY A 248 -22.64 -18.59 7.94
N ASN A 249 -23.76 -18.34 7.24
CA ASN A 249 -23.82 -17.65 5.95
C ASN A 249 -23.72 -16.12 6.05
N GLY A 250 -23.15 -15.56 7.13
CA GLY A 250 -23.15 -14.11 7.38
C GLY A 250 -21.90 -13.40 6.88
N ASP A 251 -22.05 -12.09 6.70
CA ASP A 251 -20.96 -11.15 6.46
C ASP A 251 -20.44 -10.63 7.81
N VAL A 252 -19.24 -11.05 8.19
CA VAL A 252 -18.66 -10.74 9.51
C VAL A 252 -17.24 -10.25 9.35
N ASP A 253 -16.86 -9.22 10.08
CA ASP A 253 -15.46 -8.82 10.25
C ASP A 253 -15.03 -9.13 11.70
N ILE A 254 -13.92 -9.87 11.83
CA ILE A 254 -13.33 -10.18 13.13
C ILE A 254 -12.15 -9.23 13.34
N VAL A 255 -12.21 -8.43 14.39
CA VAL A 255 -11.21 -7.38 14.66
C VAL A 255 -10.65 -7.55 16.05
N ALA A 256 -9.36 -7.85 16.14
CA ALA A 256 -8.67 -7.97 17.43
C ALA A 256 -7.57 -6.93 17.54
N ALA A 257 -7.50 -6.22 18.64
CA ALA A 257 -6.44 -5.29 18.97
C ALA A 257 -5.58 -5.84 20.13
N ILE A 258 -4.27 -5.61 20.02
CA ILE A 258 -3.27 -5.89 21.05
C ILE A 258 -2.44 -4.63 21.25
N VAL A 259 -2.15 -4.30 22.49
CA VAL A 259 -1.30 -3.18 22.90
C VAL A 259 -0.20 -3.69 23.82
N THR A 260 1.01 -3.24 23.58
CA THR A 260 2.18 -3.49 24.40
C THR A 260 2.99 -2.20 24.54
N PRO A 261 3.93 -2.10 25.50
CA PRO A 261 4.77 -0.90 25.65
C PRO A 261 5.51 -0.47 24.37
N GLY A 262 5.71 -1.37 23.42
CA GLY A 262 6.39 -1.09 22.13
C GLY A 262 5.46 -0.68 20.98
N GLY A 263 4.13 -0.71 21.16
CA GLY A 263 3.17 -0.34 20.12
C GLY A 263 1.86 -1.12 20.14
N ALA A 264 1.06 -0.91 19.12
CA ALA A 264 -0.23 -1.56 18.94
C ALA A 264 -0.33 -2.28 17.59
N CYS A 265 -1.10 -3.37 17.56
CA CYS A 265 -1.50 -4.06 16.34
C CYS A 265 -3.00 -4.32 16.38
N VAL A 266 -3.66 -4.05 15.27
CA VAL A 266 -5.05 -4.47 15.02
C VAL A 266 -5.05 -5.44 13.86
N HIS A 267 -5.57 -6.66 14.10
CA HIS A 267 -5.73 -7.69 13.09
C HIS A 267 -7.19 -7.78 12.68
N LEU A 268 -7.45 -7.67 11.38
CA LEU A 268 -8.76 -7.76 10.77
C LEU A 268 -8.83 -9.02 9.92
N ILE A 269 -9.85 -9.86 10.13
CA ILE A 269 -10.22 -10.97 9.25
C ILE A 269 -11.59 -10.64 8.66
N SER A 270 -11.70 -10.63 7.33
CA SER A 270 -12.97 -10.35 6.64
C SER A 270 -13.60 -11.63 6.13
N VAL A 271 -14.85 -11.89 6.53
CA VAL A 271 -15.68 -13.02 6.09
C VAL A 271 -16.90 -12.47 5.33
N ARG A 272 -17.17 -13.00 4.15
CA ARG A 272 -18.33 -12.65 3.34
C ARG A 272 -18.97 -13.92 2.78
N GLY A 273 -20.28 -14.06 2.98
CA GLY A 273 -21.01 -15.27 2.62
C GLY A 273 -20.45 -16.53 3.26
N GLY A 274 -20.01 -16.45 4.52
CA GLY A 274 -19.35 -17.55 5.24
C GLY A 274 -17.93 -17.88 4.82
N ARG A 275 -17.34 -17.12 3.88
CA ARG A 275 -16.01 -17.35 3.34
C ARG A 275 -15.02 -16.28 3.76
N VAL A 276 -13.82 -16.69 4.20
CA VAL A 276 -12.73 -15.77 4.51
C VAL A 276 -12.20 -15.13 3.24
N LEU A 277 -12.36 -13.83 3.08
CA LEU A 277 -11.76 -13.06 1.98
C LEU A 277 -10.26 -12.78 2.21
N GLY A 278 -9.81 -12.89 3.44
CA GLY A 278 -8.43 -12.68 3.84
C GLY A 278 -8.31 -11.91 5.14
N SER A 279 -7.06 -11.61 5.52
CA SER A 279 -6.77 -10.86 6.73
C SER A 279 -5.74 -9.75 6.48
N LYS A 280 -5.66 -8.79 7.42
CA LYS A 280 -4.72 -7.68 7.37
C LYS A 280 -4.34 -7.20 8.75
N ASN A 281 -3.04 -6.92 8.94
CA ASN A 281 -2.50 -6.27 10.13
C ASN A 281 -2.42 -4.76 9.91
N PHE A 282 -2.83 -4.02 10.92
CA PHE A 282 -2.68 -2.58 11.03
C PHE A 282 -1.85 -2.26 12.26
N PHE A 283 -1.02 -1.25 12.17
CA PHE A 283 -0.18 -0.81 13.27
C PHE A 283 -0.47 0.67 13.55
N PRO A 284 -1.53 0.97 14.33
CA PRO A 284 -1.86 2.34 14.69
C PRO A 284 -0.68 3.01 15.39
N GLN A 285 -0.51 4.30 15.14
CA GLN A 285 0.41 5.09 15.95
C GLN A 285 -0.26 5.41 17.28
N VAL A 286 0.38 4.98 18.36
CA VAL A 286 -0.05 5.23 19.72
C VAL A 286 1.05 6.06 20.37
N ALA A 287 0.71 7.23 20.89
CA ALA A 287 1.70 8.17 21.41
C ALA A 287 2.31 7.71 22.74
N ILE A 288 1.52 7.06 23.58
CA ILE A 288 1.89 6.49 24.90
C ILE A 288 0.95 5.30 25.15
N GLU A 289 1.19 4.52 26.19
CA GLU A 289 0.34 3.39 26.59
C GLU A 289 -1.15 3.74 26.57
N GLU A 290 -1.90 3.02 25.74
CA GLU A 290 -3.35 3.15 25.58
C GLU A 290 -4.02 1.84 25.95
N GLU A 291 -5.26 1.90 26.41
CA GLU A 291 -6.07 0.70 26.60
C GLU A 291 -6.46 0.08 25.26
N VAL A 292 -6.54 -1.24 25.21
CA VAL A 292 -6.90 -2.00 24.00
C VAL A 292 -8.24 -1.53 23.42
N GLY A 293 -9.21 -1.21 24.31
CA GLY A 293 -10.52 -0.72 23.92
C GLY A 293 -10.48 0.61 23.18
N GLU A 294 -9.65 1.55 23.62
CA GLU A 294 -9.45 2.85 22.99
C GLU A 294 -8.83 2.71 21.58
N VAL A 295 -7.83 1.84 21.46
CA VAL A 295 -7.20 1.54 20.16
C VAL A 295 -8.21 0.94 19.20
N LEU A 296 -9.05 0.03 19.70
CA LEU A 296 -10.07 -0.62 18.90
C LEU A 296 -11.17 0.37 18.47
N LEU A 297 -11.64 1.21 19.39
CA LEU A 297 -12.62 2.27 19.11
C LEU A 297 -12.12 3.23 18.01
N ALA A 298 -10.90 3.74 18.19
CA ALA A 298 -10.27 4.64 17.21
C ALA A 298 -10.08 3.96 15.84
N PHE A 299 -9.65 2.70 15.84
CA PHE A 299 -9.50 1.92 14.62
C PHE A 299 -10.83 1.76 13.88
N LEU A 300 -11.86 1.30 14.56
CA LEU A 300 -13.18 1.04 13.96
C LEU A 300 -13.79 2.33 13.41
N GLY A 301 -13.68 3.44 14.13
CA GLY A 301 -14.14 4.75 13.68
C GLY A 301 -13.42 5.19 12.39
N GLN A 302 -12.09 5.19 12.40
CA GLN A 302 -11.29 5.58 11.24
C GLN A 302 -11.45 4.60 10.07
N TYR A 303 -11.65 3.32 10.35
CA TYR A 303 -11.76 2.28 9.33
C TYR A 303 -13.11 2.34 8.60
N TYR A 304 -14.23 2.43 9.29
CA TYR A 304 -15.57 2.33 8.70
C TYR A 304 -16.22 3.68 8.35
N LEU A 305 -15.90 4.77 9.05
CA LEU A 305 -16.45 6.10 8.74
C LEU A 305 -15.66 6.85 7.67
N SER A 306 -14.33 6.68 7.62
CA SER A 306 -13.49 7.46 6.70
C SER A 306 -13.55 7.01 5.24
N HIS A 307 -14.03 5.80 4.92
CA HIS A 307 -14.02 5.23 3.58
C HIS A 307 -15.38 4.65 3.22
N GLN A 308 -16.19 5.42 2.54
CA GLN A 308 -17.54 5.00 2.11
C GLN A 308 -17.54 3.84 1.09
N GLU A 309 -16.43 3.61 0.40
CA GLU A 309 -16.29 2.52 -0.58
C GLU A 309 -16.11 1.13 0.05
N ARG A 310 -15.89 1.03 1.37
CA ARG A 310 -15.75 -0.26 2.07
C ARG A 310 -17.10 -0.90 2.27
N ASP A 311 -17.18 -2.19 2.01
CA ASP A 311 -18.39 -2.95 2.31
C ASP A 311 -18.53 -3.10 3.83
N LEU A 312 -19.73 -2.79 4.36
CA LEU A 312 -20.02 -2.89 5.77
C LEU A 312 -20.53 -4.31 6.07
N PRO A 313 -19.88 -5.06 6.99
CA PRO A 313 -20.41 -6.35 7.43
C PRO A 313 -21.72 -6.17 8.22
N ALA A 314 -22.48 -7.24 8.39
CA ALA A 314 -23.65 -7.24 9.26
C ALA A 314 -23.23 -7.25 10.74
N GLU A 315 -22.07 -7.88 11.05
CA GLU A 315 -21.57 -8.04 12.41
C GLU A 315 -20.06 -7.77 12.50
N LEU A 316 -19.64 -7.13 13.59
CA LEU A 316 -18.26 -7.03 14.02
C LEU A 316 -18.04 -7.91 15.26
N ILE A 317 -17.09 -8.83 15.18
CA ILE A 317 -16.62 -9.58 16.36
C ILE A 317 -15.33 -8.95 16.85
N VAL A 318 -15.30 -8.48 18.10
CA VAL A 318 -14.16 -7.80 18.69
C VAL A 318 -13.66 -8.53 19.93
N ASN A 319 -12.37 -8.38 20.27
CA ASN A 319 -11.77 -9.10 21.42
C ASN A 319 -11.99 -8.42 22.77
N VAL A 320 -12.35 -7.15 22.80
CA VAL A 320 -12.66 -6.39 24.02
C VAL A 320 -13.90 -5.53 23.80
N THR A 321 -14.51 -5.07 24.90
CA THR A 321 -15.62 -4.10 24.86
C THR A 321 -15.14 -2.69 25.20
N HIS A 322 -15.92 -1.68 24.80
CA HIS A 322 -15.72 -0.29 25.15
C HIS A 322 -17.07 0.40 25.36
N GLU A 323 -17.15 1.36 26.28
CA GLU A 323 -18.40 2.05 26.63
C GLU A 323 -19.00 2.86 25.45
N ASP A 324 -18.17 3.35 24.56
CA ASP A 324 -18.57 4.14 23.39
C ASP A 324 -18.94 3.31 22.14
N PHE A 325 -18.85 1.99 22.17
CA PHE A 325 -19.25 1.16 21.03
C PHE A 325 -20.69 1.37 20.57
N PRO A 326 -21.69 1.53 21.45
CA PRO A 326 -23.06 1.84 21.01
C PRO A 326 -23.15 3.13 20.20
N VAL A 327 -22.42 4.18 20.58
CA VAL A 327 -22.37 5.47 19.87
C VAL A 327 -21.70 5.28 18.51
N LEU A 328 -20.58 4.54 18.47
CA LEU A 328 -19.88 4.22 17.23
C LEU A 328 -20.75 3.44 16.24
N VAL A 329 -21.45 2.41 16.73
CA VAL A 329 -22.38 1.60 15.90
C VAL A 329 -23.47 2.47 15.32
N SER A 330 -24.09 3.32 16.14
CA SER A 330 -25.13 4.26 15.68
C SER A 330 -24.59 5.23 14.61
N ALA A 331 -23.39 5.77 14.82
CA ALA A 331 -22.75 6.67 13.86
C ALA A 331 -22.42 5.96 12.52
N ILE A 332 -21.95 4.73 12.57
CA ILE A 332 -21.66 3.93 11.36
C ILE A 332 -22.97 3.59 10.65
N ALA A 333 -23.99 3.16 11.37
CA ALA A 333 -25.30 2.81 10.80
C ALA A 333 -25.95 4.01 10.10
N GLU A 334 -25.92 5.20 10.74
CA GLU A 334 -26.44 6.44 10.17
C GLU A 334 -25.65 6.85 8.91
N ALA A 335 -24.32 6.84 8.97
CA ALA A 335 -23.46 7.24 7.85
C ALA A 335 -23.54 6.27 6.65
N ARG A 336 -23.90 5.00 6.87
CA ARG A 336 -23.87 3.94 5.87
C ARG A 336 -25.26 3.44 5.45
N GLY A 337 -26.33 3.84 6.14
CA GLY A 337 -27.70 3.42 5.87
C GLY A 337 -27.95 1.93 6.07
N ARG A 338 -27.17 1.25 6.91
CA ARG A 338 -27.26 -0.19 7.23
C ARG A 338 -27.01 -0.43 8.71
N GLU A 339 -27.77 -1.35 9.28
CA GLU A 339 -27.55 -1.79 10.65
C GLU A 339 -26.23 -2.56 10.79
N LEU A 340 -25.56 -2.41 11.92
CA LEU A 340 -24.34 -3.06 12.30
C LEU A 340 -24.46 -3.57 13.72
N GLU A 341 -24.10 -4.83 13.94
CA GLU A 341 -23.99 -5.41 15.27
C GLU A 341 -22.52 -5.51 15.70
N ILE A 342 -22.24 -5.31 17.00
CA ILE A 342 -20.90 -5.52 17.56
C ILE A 342 -20.98 -6.54 18.70
N SER A 343 -20.20 -7.61 18.60
CA SER A 343 -20.17 -8.73 19.54
C SER A 343 -18.78 -8.93 20.10
N TYR A 344 -18.63 -9.10 21.42
CA TYR A 344 -17.34 -9.40 22.06
C TYR A 344 -17.34 -10.68 22.88
N ARG A 345 -18.52 -11.15 23.32
CA ARG A 345 -18.72 -12.43 24.02
C ARG A 345 -19.31 -13.47 23.07
N VAL A 346 -18.45 -14.11 22.31
CA VAL A 346 -18.87 -15.11 21.32
C VAL A 346 -18.52 -16.53 21.77
N ARG A 347 -19.19 -17.55 21.22
CA ARG A 347 -19.02 -18.97 21.57
C ARG A 347 -18.74 -19.82 20.32
N GLY A 348 -18.27 -21.04 20.52
CA GLY A 348 -18.07 -22.01 19.45
C GLY A 348 -17.06 -21.51 18.40
N THR A 349 -17.42 -21.62 17.15
CA THR A 349 -16.57 -21.23 16.02
C THR A 349 -16.22 -19.74 16.00
N ARG A 350 -17.15 -18.87 16.39
CA ARG A 350 -16.91 -17.41 16.47
C ARG A 350 -15.83 -17.09 17.51
N ALA A 351 -15.81 -17.79 18.64
CA ALA A 351 -14.76 -17.63 19.65
C ALA A 351 -13.39 -18.10 19.14
N ARG A 352 -13.35 -19.17 18.30
CA ARG A 352 -12.12 -19.60 17.64
C ARG A 352 -11.59 -18.54 16.67
N TRP A 353 -12.47 -17.90 15.92
CA TRP A 353 -12.08 -16.80 15.01
C TRP A 353 -11.54 -15.60 15.77
N GLN A 354 -12.21 -15.23 16.86
CA GLN A 354 -11.74 -14.14 17.73
C GLN A 354 -10.34 -14.46 18.28
N GLN A 355 -10.15 -15.69 18.80
CA GLN A 355 -8.85 -16.12 19.30
C GLN A 355 -7.78 -16.16 18.20
N LEU A 356 -8.13 -16.62 17.00
CA LEU A 356 -7.21 -16.60 15.86
C LEU A 356 -6.78 -15.18 15.51
N ALA A 357 -7.71 -14.21 15.53
CA ALA A 357 -7.39 -12.81 15.28
C ALA A 357 -6.46 -12.24 16.35
N VAL A 358 -6.67 -12.58 17.64
CA VAL A 358 -5.80 -12.20 18.75
C VAL A 358 -4.39 -12.77 18.54
N THR A 359 -4.27 -14.07 18.31
CA THR A 359 -2.97 -14.74 18.10
C THR A 359 -2.21 -14.13 16.92
N ASN A 360 -2.90 -13.85 15.80
CA ASN A 360 -2.27 -13.20 14.64
C ASN A 360 -1.83 -11.76 14.95
N ALA A 361 -2.58 -11.01 15.74
CA ALA A 361 -2.19 -9.67 16.18
C ALA A 361 -0.93 -9.72 17.07
N GLU A 362 -0.87 -10.66 18.01
CA GLU A 362 0.28 -10.89 18.89
C GLU A 362 1.54 -11.24 18.10
N GLN A 363 1.44 -12.22 17.19
CA GLN A 363 2.55 -12.63 16.34
C GLN A 363 3.04 -11.48 15.43
N ALA A 364 2.11 -10.73 14.83
CA ALA A 364 2.46 -9.62 13.96
C ALA A 364 3.14 -8.48 14.72
N LEU A 365 2.68 -8.17 15.94
CA LEU A 365 3.29 -7.15 16.80
C LEU A 365 4.65 -7.61 17.29
N GLY A 366 4.78 -8.84 17.77
CA GLY A 366 6.04 -9.43 18.20
C GLY A 366 7.10 -9.42 17.09
N ALA A 367 6.74 -9.85 15.88
CA ALA A 367 7.62 -9.82 14.71
C ALA A 367 8.05 -8.38 14.35
N ARG A 368 7.14 -7.41 14.44
CA ARG A 368 7.46 -6.00 14.20
C ARG A 368 8.42 -5.43 15.23
N LEU A 369 8.19 -5.72 16.51
CA LEU A 369 9.05 -5.25 17.61
C LEU A 369 10.44 -5.89 17.55
N ALA A 370 10.52 -7.21 17.30
CA ALA A 370 11.78 -7.90 17.09
C ALA A 370 12.57 -7.31 15.91
N ASN A 371 11.89 -7.02 14.80
CA ASN A 371 12.55 -6.37 13.66
C ASN A 371 13.06 -4.96 13.99
N ARG A 372 12.30 -4.16 14.77
CA ARG A 372 12.75 -2.84 15.22
C ARG A 372 13.98 -2.94 16.11
N GLN A 373 13.97 -3.83 17.10
CA GLN A 373 15.11 -4.06 18.00
C GLN A 373 16.33 -4.51 17.19
N HIS A 374 16.15 -5.41 16.22
CA HIS A 374 17.22 -5.87 15.36
C HIS A 374 17.82 -4.76 14.49
N VAL A 375 16.99 -3.85 13.97
CA VAL A 375 17.48 -2.69 13.22
C VAL A 375 18.18 -1.71 14.16
N ALA A 376 17.64 -1.40 15.33
CA ALA A 376 18.27 -0.53 16.32
C ALA A 376 19.67 -1.04 16.72
N ALA A 377 19.78 -2.34 17.03
CA ALA A 377 21.07 -2.97 17.34
C ALA A 377 22.10 -2.86 16.20
N ARG A 378 21.64 -2.87 14.94
CA ARG A 378 22.52 -2.62 13.79
C ARG A 378 22.99 -1.17 13.71
N PHE A 379 22.15 -0.21 14.11
CA PHE A 379 22.54 1.20 14.20
C PHE A 379 23.57 1.43 15.31
N GLU A 380 23.40 0.76 16.46
CA GLU A 380 24.38 0.75 17.55
C GLU A 380 25.72 0.16 17.08
N ALA A 381 25.71 -0.99 16.43
CA ALA A 381 26.90 -1.62 15.87
C ALA A 381 27.58 -0.74 14.79
N LEU A 382 26.81 0.04 14.02
CA LEU A 382 27.38 0.99 13.06
C LEU A 382 28.05 2.17 13.79
N ALA A 383 27.46 2.67 14.87
CA ALA A 383 28.07 3.71 15.70
C ALA A 383 29.40 3.24 16.29
N GLU A 384 29.43 2.02 16.85
CA GLU A 384 30.64 1.41 17.38
C GLU A 384 31.72 1.23 16.28
N ALA A 385 31.34 0.73 15.10
CA ALA A 385 32.23 0.50 13.99
C ALA A 385 32.84 1.80 13.40
N LEU A 386 32.15 2.94 13.56
CA LEU A 386 32.57 4.26 13.11
C LEU A 386 33.07 5.16 14.25
N ASP A 387 33.20 4.63 15.48
CA ASP A 387 33.64 5.36 16.69
C ASP A 387 32.80 6.63 16.95
N LEU A 388 31.49 6.52 16.83
CA LEU A 388 30.55 7.60 17.07
C LEU A 388 30.12 7.65 18.53
N ALA A 389 29.97 8.84 19.10
CA ALA A 389 29.53 9.03 20.47
C ALA A 389 28.07 8.57 20.72
N GLU A 390 27.22 8.68 19.68
CA GLU A 390 25.81 8.29 19.72
C GLU A 390 25.42 7.58 18.42
N PRO A 391 24.43 6.64 18.47
CA PRO A 391 23.92 6.01 17.26
C PRO A 391 23.27 7.03 16.33
N PRO A 392 23.55 6.98 15.02
CA PRO A 392 22.97 7.89 14.05
C PRO A 392 21.45 7.69 14.00
N GLN A 393 20.71 8.79 13.82
CA GLN A 393 19.24 8.77 13.76
C GLN A 393 18.72 8.73 12.33
N ARG A 394 19.56 9.12 11.35
CA ARG A 394 19.16 9.22 9.95
C ARG A 394 20.32 8.90 9.01
N LEU A 395 20.14 7.87 8.19
CA LEU A 395 21.05 7.52 7.11
C LEU A 395 20.35 7.76 5.77
N GLU A 396 21.04 8.39 4.83
CA GLU A 396 20.61 8.50 3.43
C GLU A 396 21.57 7.76 2.52
N CYS A 397 21.06 7.06 1.52
CA CYS A 397 21.90 6.37 0.53
C CYS A 397 21.47 6.77 -0.88
N PHE A 398 22.46 7.14 -1.68
CA PHE A 398 22.29 7.45 -3.10
C PHE A 398 22.81 6.33 -3.98
N ASP A 399 22.03 6.00 -4.99
CA ASP A 399 22.37 5.06 -6.06
C ASP A 399 22.06 5.70 -7.42
N ILE A 400 23.03 5.64 -8.34
CA ILE A 400 22.87 6.10 -9.72
C ILE A 400 22.56 4.91 -10.61
N SER A 401 21.48 4.99 -11.34
CA SER A 401 21.04 3.91 -12.21
C SER A 401 20.83 4.42 -13.64
N HIS A 402 21.49 3.76 -14.59
CA HIS A 402 21.35 4.01 -16.02
C HIS A 402 20.42 2.97 -16.64
N SER A 403 19.53 3.41 -17.54
CA SER A 403 18.84 2.50 -18.43
C SER A 403 19.45 2.60 -19.83
N SER A 404 19.76 1.48 -20.43
CA SER A 404 20.32 1.38 -21.78
C SER A 404 19.50 2.25 -22.75
N GLY A 405 20.02 3.43 -23.12
CA GLY A 405 19.43 4.35 -24.09
C GLY A 405 18.46 5.41 -23.57
N GLU A 406 18.20 5.54 -22.25
CA GLU A 406 17.26 6.52 -21.70
C GLU A 406 17.79 7.19 -20.41
N ALA A 407 17.14 8.28 -20.01
CA ALA A 407 17.52 9.19 -18.92
C ALA A 407 18.06 8.53 -17.64
N THR A 408 19.19 9.00 -17.15
CA THR A 408 19.81 8.67 -15.86
C THR A 408 18.91 9.10 -14.71
N VAL A 409 18.82 8.26 -13.67
CA VAL A 409 18.05 8.53 -12.45
C VAL A 409 18.90 8.27 -11.24
N ALA A 410 18.92 9.25 -10.34
CA ALA A 410 19.42 9.03 -8.99
C ALA A 410 18.27 8.69 -8.05
N SER A 411 18.47 7.72 -7.18
CA SER A 411 17.57 7.35 -6.11
C SER A 411 18.19 7.66 -4.76
N CYS A 412 17.37 8.22 -3.86
CA CYS A 412 17.73 8.44 -2.46
C CYS A 412 16.78 7.64 -1.58
N VAL A 413 17.31 6.75 -0.78
CA VAL A 413 16.57 6.04 0.27
C VAL A 413 17.01 6.53 1.64
N VAL A 414 16.10 6.46 2.60
CA VAL A 414 16.30 7.01 3.94
C VAL A 414 15.96 5.95 4.98
N PHE A 415 16.85 5.78 5.95
CA PHE A 415 16.68 4.84 7.06
C PHE A 415 16.84 5.56 8.40
N GLY A 416 16.10 5.10 9.39
CA GLY A 416 16.23 5.47 10.79
C GLY A 416 16.32 4.22 11.67
N PRO A 417 16.50 4.37 13.01
CA PRO A 417 16.60 3.23 13.94
C PRO A 417 15.39 2.28 13.91
N GLU A 418 14.25 2.76 13.47
CA GLU A 418 13.03 1.94 13.29
C GLU A 418 12.95 1.25 11.91
N GLY A 419 13.89 1.47 11.02
CA GLY A 419 13.94 0.95 9.67
C GLY A 419 13.74 1.99 8.56
N PRO A 420 13.30 1.57 7.35
CA PRO A 420 13.20 2.43 6.18
C PRO A 420 12.11 3.51 6.31
N LEU A 421 12.47 4.76 6.11
CA LEU A 421 11.59 5.93 6.11
C LEU A 421 11.08 6.22 4.68
N LYS A 422 10.15 5.41 4.21
CA LYS A 422 9.69 5.43 2.80
C LYS A 422 9.01 6.73 2.35
N SER A 423 8.48 7.54 3.28
CA SER A 423 7.94 8.88 3.01
C SER A 423 9.01 9.84 2.51
N ASP A 424 10.26 9.61 2.93
CA ASP A 424 11.38 10.48 2.67
C ASP A 424 12.21 10.05 1.45
N TYR A 425 11.87 8.91 0.83
CA TYR A 425 12.51 8.46 -0.40
C TYR A 425 12.30 9.45 -1.53
N ARG A 426 13.34 9.73 -2.29
CA ARG A 426 13.29 10.66 -3.43
C ARG A 426 13.92 10.04 -4.67
N ARG A 427 13.45 10.50 -5.83
CA ARG A 427 14.05 10.21 -7.15
C ARG A 427 14.35 11.51 -7.84
N TYR A 428 15.53 11.58 -8.41
CA TYR A 428 16.01 12.74 -9.15
C TYR A 428 16.18 12.36 -10.62
N ASN A 429 15.51 13.08 -11.50
CA ASN A 429 15.76 13.01 -12.92
C ASN A 429 17.03 13.77 -13.21
N ILE A 430 18.02 13.13 -13.80
CA ILE A 430 19.28 13.74 -14.19
C ILE A 430 19.13 14.21 -15.64
N GLU A 431 19.44 15.46 -15.91
CA GLU A 431 19.29 16.12 -17.20
C GLU A 431 20.60 16.77 -17.60
N GLY A 432 20.94 16.75 -18.92
CA GLY A 432 22.13 17.40 -19.42
C GLY A 432 23.46 16.73 -19.08
N VAL A 433 23.43 15.49 -18.60
CA VAL A 433 24.62 14.69 -18.28
C VAL A 433 24.82 13.62 -19.34
N THR A 434 26.07 13.41 -19.75
CA THR A 434 26.44 12.36 -20.72
C THR A 434 26.07 10.98 -20.16
N ALA A 435 25.52 10.12 -21.00
CA ALA A 435 25.14 8.77 -20.59
C ALA A 435 26.37 7.99 -20.09
N GLY A 436 26.31 7.47 -18.85
CA GLY A 436 27.43 6.76 -18.21
C GLY A 436 28.32 7.62 -17.32
N ASP A 437 28.08 8.92 -17.23
CA ASP A 437 28.79 9.80 -16.30
C ASP A 437 28.10 9.79 -14.92
N ASP A 438 28.49 8.81 -14.11
CA ASP A 438 27.96 8.62 -12.75
C ASP A 438 28.38 9.77 -11.82
N TYR A 439 29.50 10.42 -12.08
CA TYR A 439 30.01 11.51 -11.25
C TYR A 439 29.17 12.77 -11.41
N ALA A 440 28.94 13.20 -12.63
CA ALA A 440 28.07 14.36 -12.90
C ALA A 440 26.62 14.11 -12.47
N ALA A 441 26.14 12.87 -12.62
CA ALA A 441 24.82 12.48 -12.15
C ALA A 441 24.68 12.55 -10.62
N MET A 442 25.67 12.06 -9.90
CA MET A 442 25.73 12.12 -8.44
C MET A 442 25.82 13.56 -7.94
N HIS A 443 26.69 14.37 -8.55
CA HIS A 443 26.83 15.79 -8.26
C HIS A 443 25.48 16.51 -8.36
N GLN A 444 24.77 16.34 -9.47
CA GLN A 444 23.48 17.00 -9.69
C GLN A 444 22.42 16.55 -8.67
N ALA A 445 22.39 15.26 -8.33
CA ALA A 445 21.43 14.71 -7.37
C ALA A 445 21.68 15.23 -5.95
N LEU A 446 22.92 15.20 -5.50
CA LEU A 446 23.33 15.66 -4.17
C LEU A 446 23.12 17.18 -4.02
N THR A 447 23.52 17.97 -5.02
CA THR A 447 23.28 19.42 -5.04
C THR A 447 21.78 19.73 -4.86
N ARG A 448 20.91 19.09 -5.63
CA ARG A 448 19.45 19.26 -5.51
C ARG A 448 18.91 18.84 -4.14
N ARG A 449 19.45 17.78 -3.55
CA ARG A 449 19.01 17.29 -2.24
C ARG A 449 19.43 18.24 -1.14
N PHE A 450 20.71 18.54 -1.05
CA PHE A 450 21.27 19.30 0.06
C PHE A 450 20.93 20.79 0.00
N SER A 451 20.73 21.39 -1.18
CA SER A 451 20.17 22.73 -1.28
C SER A 451 18.78 22.81 -0.63
N ARG A 452 17.88 21.88 -0.94
CA ARG A 452 16.55 21.84 -0.33
C ARG A 452 16.59 21.58 1.18
N LEU A 453 17.50 20.74 1.65
CA LEU A 453 17.67 20.52 3.09
C LEU A 453 18.14 21.77 3.81
N LYS A 454 19.02 22.58 3.19
CA LYS A 454 19.42 23.90 3.71
C LYS A 454 18.27 24.90 3.75
N ASP A 455 17.37 24.85 2.76
CA ASP A 455 16.17 25.68 2.71
C ASP A 455 15.07 25.22 3.70
N GLY A 456 15.35 24.19 4.52
CA GLY A 456 14.43 23.67 5.55
C GLY A 456 13.43 22.62 5.05
N GLU A 457 13.58 22.14 3.82
CA GLU A 457 12.72 21.07 3.25
C GLU A 457 13.12 19.66 3.72
N GLY A 458 13.10 19.41 5.03
CA GLY A 458 13.38 18.09 5.59
C GLY A 458 14.42 18.10 6.70
N LYS A 459 14.93 16.91 7.04
CA LYS A 459 15.96 16.71 8.08
C LYS A 459 17.28 16.33 7.44
N MET A 460 18.36 16.93 7.90
CA MET A 460 19.72 16.51 7.54
C MET A 460 19.98 15.07 7.99
N PRO A 461 20.67 14.25 7.18
CA PRO A 461 21.17 12.96 7.64
C PRO A 461 22.42 13.11 8.52
N ASP A 462 22.62 12.14 9.40
CA ASP A 462 23.87 12.01 10.17
C ASP A 462 24.94 11.34 9.33
N ILE A 463 24.55 10.37 8.49
CA ILE A 463 25.45 9.65 7.58
C ILE A 463 24.87 9.63 6.17
N LEU A 464 25.71 9.98 5.21
CA LEU A 464 25.45 9.82 3.77
C LEU A 464 26.24 8.63 3.23
N LEU A 465 25.54 7.59 2.79
CA LEU A 465 26.11 6.45 2.09
C LEU A 465 26.12 6.71 0.58
N VAL A 466 27.24 6.43 -0.04
CA VAL A 466 27.43 6.48 -1.49
C VAL A 466 27.79 5.08 -1.98
N ASP A 467 26.96 4.48 -2.86
CA ASP A 467 27.26 3.18 -3.47
C ASP A 467 28.35 3.37 -4.54
N GLY A 468 29.60 3.40 -4.09
CA GLY A 468 30.75 3.63 -4.94
C GLY A 468 32.08 3.74 -4.20
N GLY A 469 33.15 3.78 -4.98
CA GLY A 469 34.51 3.89 -4.48
C GLY A 469 34.95 5.33 -4.22
N LYS A 470 36.29 5.49 -4.04
CA LYS A 470 36.94 6.77 -3.71
C LYS A 470 36.52 7.96 -4.58
N GLY A 471 36.32 7.75 -5.88
CA GLY A 471 35.96 8.83 -6.80
C GLY A 471 34.55 9.38 -6.55
N GLN A 472 33.56 8.52 -6.31
CA GLN A 472 32.18 8.97 -6.01
C GLN A 472 32.09 9.60 -4.61
N LEU A 473 32.92 9.13 -3.66
CA LEU A 473 33.00 9.74 -2.34
C LEU A 473 33.61 11.15 -2.44
N ALA A 474 34.69 11.33 -3.21
CA ALA A 474 35.31 12.64 -3.44
C ALA A 474 34.34 13.64 -4.07
N MET A 475 33.52 13.18 -5.05
CA MET A 475 32.49 14.00 -5.65
C MET A 475 31.42 14.41 -4.63
N ALA A 476 30.98 13.50 -3.77
CA ALA A 476 30.03 13.83 -2.71
C ALA A 476 30.61 14.86 -1.73
N GLN A 477 31.88 14.73 -1.39
CA GLN A 477 32.59 15.68 -0.55
C GLN A 477 32.70 17.08 -1.18
N GLU A 478 33.00 17.15 -2.47
CA GLU A 478 33.03 18.41 -3.23
C GLU A 478 31.71 19.15 -3.16
N VAL A 479 30.58 18.47 -3.45
CA VAL A 479 29.24 19.05 -3.34
C VAL A 479 28.91 19.55 -1.95
N LEU A 480 29.27 18.80 -0.90
CA LEU A 480 29.01 19.22 0.47
C LEU A 480 29.86 20.43 0.88
N GLN A 481 31.09 20.54 0.38
CA GLN A 481 31.95 21.71 0.57
C GLN A 481 31.41 22.94 -0.17
N GLU A 482 31.02 22.80 -1.44
CA GLU A 482 30.39 23.87 -2.23
C GLU A 482 29.14 24.41 -1.53
N LEU A 483 28.32 23.52 -0.95
CA LEU A 483 27.11 23.89 -0.24
C LEU A 483 27.34 24.28 1.23
N ALA A 484 28.59 24.28 1.71
CA ALA A 484 28.94 24.54 3.10
C ALA A 484 28.14 23.72 4.11
N VAL A 485 27.96 22.41 3.82
CA VAL A 485 27.31 21.45 4.73
C VAL A 485 28.38 20.84 5.63
N ALA A 486 28.24 21.05 6.95
CA ALA A 486 29.16 20.52 7.95
C ALA A 486 28.43 19.51 8.88
N GLY A 487 29.24 18.66 9.56
CA GLY A 487 28.72 17.72 10.55
C GLY A 487 28.10 16.44 9.97
N LEU A 488 28.19 16.22 8.66
CA LEU A 488 27.72 15.02 7.97
C LEU A 488 28.88 14.04 7.78
N ILE A 489 28.64 12.78 8.12
CA ILE A 489 29.60 11.71 7.87
C ILE A 489 29.37 11.13 6.48
N LEU A 490 30.43 11.07 5.67
CA LEU A 490 30.41 10.43 4.36
C LEU A 490 30.93 8.99 4.47
N LEU A 491 30.18 8.04 3.93
CA LEU A 491 30.57 6.63 3.90
C LEU A 491 30.45 6.07 2.47
N GLY A 492 31.58 5.87 1.82
CA GLY A 492 31.68 5.21 0.52
C GLY A 492 31.68 3.68 0.70
N VAL A 493 30.91 2.99 -0.12
CA VAL A 493 30.80 1.52 -0.08
C VAL A 493 31.21 0.96 -1.43
N ALA A 494 32.44 0.47 -1.53
CA ALA A 494 32.94 -0.15 -2.75
C ALA A 494 32.80 -1.68 -2.70
N LYS A 495 32.51 -2.27 -3.86
CA LYS A 495 32.54 -3.72 -4.02
C LYS A 495 33.96 -4.22 -3.88
N GLY A 496 34.21 -5.14 -2.96
CA GLY A 496 35.54 -5.73 -2.77
C GLY A 496 36.07 -6.37 -4.05
N VAL A 497 37.37 -6.58 -4.11
CA VAL A 497 38.12 -7.11 -5.27
C VAL A 497 37.50 -8.36 -5.88
N THR A 498 36.89 -9.21 -5.06
CA THR A 498 36.26 -10.46 -5.49
C THR A 498 34.79 -10.31 -5.88
N ARG A 499 34.20 -9.12 -5.73
CA ARG A 499 32.75 -8.83 -5.92
C ARG A 499 31.79 -9.76 -5.15
N LYS A 500 32.28 -10.45 -4.12
CA LYS A 500 31.43 -11.29 -3.25
C LYS A 500 30.82 -10.41 -2.15
N PRO A 501 29.53 -10.58 -1.83
CA PRO A 501 28.91 -9.93 -0.67
C PRO A 501 29.66 -10.30 0.62
N GLY A 502 29.83 -9.34 1.53
CA GLY A 502 30.55 -9.54 2.79
C GLY A 502 32.03 -9.17 2.75
N LEU A 503 32.53 -8.72 1.60
CA LEU A 503 33.92 -8.27 1.41
C LEU A 503 33.95 -6.83 0.84
N GLU A 504 32.98 -6.01 1.24
CA GLU A 504 32.93 -4.60 0.87
C GLU A 504 34.06 -3.83 1.54
N THR A 505 34.67 -2.92 0.78
CA THR A 505 35.61 -1.95 1.31
C THR A 505 34.88 -0.64 1.61
N LEU A 506 35.04 -0.15 2.82
CA LEU A 506 34.40 1.07 3.31
C LEU A 506 35.42 2.21 3.34
N TYR A 507 34.99 3.39 2.92
CA TYR A 507 35.79 4.62 2.90
C TYR A 507 35.06 5.68 3.70
N LEU A 508 35.76 6.26 4.69
CA LEU A 508 35.22 7.28 5.55
C LEU A 508 35.69 8.69 5.11
N ASN A 509 34.74 9.61 5.03
CA ASN A 509 34.92 11.04 4.73
C ASN A 509 35.76 11.31 3.45
N ASP A 510 37.06 11.60 3.59
CA ASP A 510 37.96 11.98 2.50
C ASP A 510 38.64 10.78 1.80
N ALA A 511 38.17 9.58 2.04
CA ALA A 511 38.78 8.34 1.55
C ALA A 511 40.21 8.06 2.05
N SER A 512 40.71 8.80 3.04
CA SER A 512 42.01 8.54 3.69
C SER A 512 41.94 7.31 4.59
N HIS A 513 40.76 7.00 5.14
CA HIS A 513 40.53 5.84 5.99
C HIS A 513 39.73 4.78 5.22
N GLU A 514 40.45 3.69 4.92
CA GLU A 514 39.93 2.50 4.28
C GLU A 514 39.85 1.38 5.31
N PHE A 515 38.69 0.75 5.46
CA PHE A 515 38.54 -0.36 6.38
C PHE A 515 37.51 -1.39 5.86
N THR A 516 37.55 -2.56 6.46
CA THR A 516 36.58 -3.65 6.17
C THR A 516 35.95 -4.09 7.48
N LEU A 517 34.69 -4.50 7.40
CA LEU A 517 33.98 -5.11 8.53
C LEU A 517 33.92 -6.62 8.35
N PRO A 518 33.87 -7.39 9.45
CA PRO A 518 33.62 -8.82 9.38
C PRO A 518 32.32 -9.13 8.61
N ALA A 519 32.29 -10.24 7.86
CA ALA A 519 31.14 -10.60 7.03
C ALA A 519 29.85 -10.82 7.84
N ASP A 520 29.95 -11.16 9.11
CA ASP A 520 28.85 -11.33 10.08
C ASP A 520 28.53 -10.07 10.89
N SER A 521 29.23 -8.96 10.62
CA SER A 521 28.99 -7.69 11.33
C SER A 521 27.59 -7.16 11.12
N PRO A 522 26.84 -6.85 12.19
CA PRO A 522 25.53 -6.21 12.09
C PRO A 522 25.57 -4.85 11.39
N ALA A 523 26.66 -4.09 11.56
CA ALA A 523 26.91 -2.83 10.87
C ALA A 523 27.01 -3.02 9.36
N LEU A 524 27.78 -4.01 8.91
CA LEU A 524 27.90 -4.35 7.49
C LEU A 524 26.55 -4.78 6.89
N HIS A 525 25.79 -5.59 7.61
CA HIS A 525 24.45 -6.01 7.19
C HIS A 525 23.48 -4.82 7.06
N LEU A 526 23.59 -3.79 7.92
CA LEU A 526 22.80 -2.56 7.77
C LEU A 526 23.18 -1.81 6.49
N ILE A 527 24.47 -1.62 6.26
CA ILE A 527 24.98 -0.94 5.05
C ILE A 527 24.50 -1.65 3.78
N GLN A 528 24.65 -2.98 3.73
CA GLN A 528 24.17 -3.80 2.62
C GLN A 528 22.66 -3.66 2.40
N GLN A 529 21.87 -3.74 3.49
CA GLN A 529 20.42 -3.59 3.42
C GLN A 529 20.00 -2.23 2.86
N ILE A 530 20.65 -1.15 3.26
CA ILE A 530 20.36 0.22 2.79
C ILE A 530 20.73 0.35 1.31
N ARG A 531 21.88 -0.17 0.90
CA ARG A 531 22.36 -0.16 -0.48
C ARG A 531 21.43 -0.97 -1.40
N ASP A 532 21.06 -2.19 -0.99
CA ASP A 532 20.16 -3.05 -1.76
C ASP A 532 18.77 -2.41 -1.92
N GLU A 533 18.29 -1.70 -0.90
CA GLU A 533 17.04 -0.94 -0.97
C GLU A 533 17.15 0.25 -1.94
N ALA A 534 18.28 0.96 -1.97
CA ALA A 534 18.53 2.05 -2.92
C ALA A 534 18.49 1.52 -4.36
N HIS A 535 19.21 0.43 -4.62
CA HIS A 535 19.21 -0.24 -5.92
C HIS A 535 17.83 -0.76 -6.31
N ARG A 536 17.12 -1.43 -5.41
CA ARG A 536 15.74 -1.89 -5.61
C ARG A 536 14.78 -0.74 -5.94
N PHE A 537 14.93 0.38 -5.24
CA PHE A 537 14.11 1.57 -5.45
C PHE A 537 14.38 2.21 -6.82
N ALA A 538 15.64 2.25 -7.26
CA ALA A 538 16.03 2.71 -8.59
C ALA A 538 15.40 1.85 -9.70
N ILE A 539 15.55 0.51 -9.65
CA ILE A 539 15.00 -0.43 -10.64
C ILE A 539 13.49 -0.31 -10.78
N THR A 540 12.77 -0.16 -9.66
CA THR A 540 11.30 -0.01 -9.72
C THR A 540 10.87 1.28 -10.41
N GLY A 541 11.68 2.34 -10.34
CA GLY A 541 11.47 3.60 -11.07
C GLY A 541 11.61 3.43 -12.58
N HIS A 542 12.63 2.70 -13.02
CA HIS A 542 12.85 2.43 -14.44
C HIS A 542 11.72 1.61 -15.07
N ARG A 543 11.25 0.55 -14.40
CA ARG A 543 10.10 -0.25 -14.89
C ARG A 543 8.83 0.57 -15.07
N ALA A 544 8.54 1.49 -14.14
CA ALA A 544 7.39 2.38 -14.24
C ALA A 544 7.50 3.37 -15.42
N ARG A 545 8.72 3.88 -15.70
CA ARG A 545 8.98 4.78 -16.85
C ARG A 545 8.95 4.06 -18.18
N ARG A 546 9.59 2.88 -18.32
CA ARG A 546 9.50 2.09 -19.55
C ARG A 546 8.06 1.81 -19.93
N GLY A 547 7.20 1.54 -18.95
CA GLY A 547 5.76 1.40 -19.17
C GLY A 547 5.11 2.70 -19.64
N LYS A 548 5.65 3.87 -19.28
CA LYS A 548 5.14 5.19 -19.69
C LYS A 548 5.73 5.64 -21.01
N ALA A 549 7.05 5.46 -21.23
CA ALA A 549 7.76 5.82 -22.45
C ALA A 549 7.34 4.94 -23.63
N ARG A 550 7.19 3.62 -23.46
CA ARG A 550 6.62 2.73 -24.48
C ARG A 550 5.21 3.13 -24.94
N ARG A 551 4.50 3.92 -24.15
CA ARG A 551 3.17 4.46 -24.51
C ARG A 551 3.22 5.81 -25.21
N THR A 552 4.38 6.48 -25.28
CA THR A 552 4.46 7.89 -25.68
C THR A 552 5.41 8.21 -26.83
N SER A 553 6.47 7.43 -27.11
CA SER A 553 7.64 8.00 -27.78
C SER A 553 7.59 8.07 -29.31
N THR A 554 6.97 7.14 -30.03
CA THR A 554 7.12 7.10 -31.51
C THR A 554 6.08 7.95 -32.26
N LEU A 555 4.95 8.27 -31.66
CA LEU A 555 3.88 9.06 -32.29
C LEU A 555 3.96 10.56 -31.96
N GLU A 556 4.83 10.95 -31.01
CA GLU A 556 5.03 12.37 -30.66
C GLU A 556 5.84 13.10 -31.72
N ASP A 557 6.70 12.38 -32.40
CA ASP A 557 7.62 12.92 -33.44
C ASP A 557 6.96 13.08 -34.80
N VAL A 558 5.70 12.61 -34.99
CA VAL A 558 4.99 12.74 -36.27
C VAL A 558 4.32 14.11 -36.38
N PRO A 559 4.76 15.02 -37.30
CA PRO A 559 4.10 16.29 -37.53
C PRO A 559 2.64 16.07 -37.91
N GLY A 560 1.68 16.69 -37.19
CA GLY A 560 0.24 16.59 -37.48
C GLY A 560 -0.54 15.54 -36.67
N VAL A 561 0.10 14.64 -35.94
CA VAL A 561 -0.59 13.76 -34.99
C VAL A 561 -1.06 14.55 -33.76
N GLY A 562 -0.51 15.76 -33.50
CA GLY A 562 -1.08 16.80 -32.64
C GLY A 562 -1.42 16.39 -31.22
N PRO A 563 -2.48 16.93 -30.60
CA PRO A 563 -2.72 16.82 -29.17
C PRO A 563 -2.98 15.38 -28.70
N LYS A 564 -2.64 15.11 -27.44
CA LYS A 564 -2.80 13.83 -26.69
C LYS A 564 -4.07 13.02 -27.01
N ARG A 565 -5.12 13.66 -27.52
CA ARG A 565 -6.39 13.05 -27.86
C ARG A 565 -6.31 12.23 -29.16
N ARG A 566 -5.74 12.78 -30.27
CA ARG A 566 -5.59 12.08 -31.57
C ARG A 566 -4.70 10.84 -31.45
N ARG A 567 -3.58 10.98 -30.73
CA ARG A 567 -2.66 9.89 -30.45
C ARG A 567 -3.34 8.78 -29.64
N ARG A 568 -4.11 9.14 -28.63
CA ARG A 568 -4.88 8.19 -27.83
C ARG A 568 -5.92 7.47 -28.68
N ASP A 569 -6.58 8.16 -29.58
CA ASP A 569 -7.62 7.61 -30.43
C ASP A 569 -7.03 6.69 -31.52
N LEU A 570 -5.85 7.01 -32.06
CA LEU A 570 -5.06 6.12 -32.92
C LEU A 570 -4.64 4.84 -32.21
N LEU A 571 -4.00 4.96 -31.05
CA LEU A 571 -3.58 3.80 -30.26
C LEU A 571 -4.77 2.95 -29.79
N LYS A 572 -5.92 3.58 -29.57
CA LYS A 572 -7.16 2.88 -29.22
C LYS A 572 -7.76 2.16 -30.43
N HIS A 573 -7.70 2.76 -31.62
CA HIS A 573 -8.23 2.18 -32.86
C HIS A 573 -7.45 0.93 -33.28
N PHE A 574 -6.12 0.99 -33.19
CA PHE A 574 -5.23 -0.12 -33.58
C PHE A 574 -4.86 -1.06 -32.42
N GLY A 575 -5.30 -0.78 -31.18
CA GLY A 575 -5.03 -1.65 -30.02
C GLY A 575 -3.61 -1.51 -29.42
N GLY A 576 -2.73 -0.68 -30.02
CA GLY A 576 -1.37 -0.44 -29.53
C GLY A 576 -0.40 0.03 -30.62
N LEU A 577 0.81 0.42 -30.18
CA LEU A 577 1.84 0.94 -31.09
C LEU A 577 2.33 -0.14 -32.08
N GLN A 578 2.38 -1.39 -31.64
CA GLN A 578 2.87 -2.51 -32.42
C GLN A 578 1.94 -2.89 -33.58
N GLU A 579 0.63 -2.76 -33.39
CA GLU A 579 -0.38 -2.97 -34.43
C GLU A 579 -0.44 -1.75 -35.38
N LEU A 580 -0.29 -0.57 -34.77
CA LEU A 580 -0.20 0.66 -35.56
C LEU A 580 1.03 0.65 -36.50
N SER A 581 2.16 0.11 -36.06
CA SER A 581 3.37 -0.01 -36.90
C SER A 581 3.26 -1.09 -37.99
N ARG A 582 2.30 -2.00 -37.90
CA ARG A 582 2.04 -3.03 -38.92
C ARG A 582 0.93 -2.68 -39.87
N ALA A 583 0.17 -1.62 -39.56
CA ALA A 583 -0.95 -1.19 -40.34
C ALA A 583 -0.50 -0.56 -41.66
N SER A 584 -1.16 -0.89 -42.74
CA SER A 584 -0.95 -0.27 -44.07
C SER A 584 -1.43 1.19 -44.08
N ILE A 585 -0.97 1.99 -45.05
CA ILE A 585 -1.40 3.38 -45.19
C ILE A 585 -2.93 3.49 -45.32
N ASP A 586 -3.57 2.54 -46.01
CA ASP A 586 -5.02 2.54 -46.22
C ASP A 586 -5.78 2.18 -44.91
N GLU A 587 -5.21 1.35 -44.04
CA GLU A 587 -5.77 1.06 -42.73
C GLU A 587 -5.59 2.24 -41.79
N LEU A 588 -4.43 2.90 -41.80
CA LEU A 588 -4.18 4.12 -41.03
C LEU A 588 -5.14 5.25 -41.42
N ALA A 589 -5.46 5.40 -42.69
CA ALA A 589 -6.40 6.40 -43.20
C ALA A 589 -7.87 6.13 -42.79
N LYS A 590 -8.23 4.91 -42.38
CA LYS A 590 -9.57 4.56 -41.84
C LYS A 590 -9.78 5.00 -40.40
N ALA A 591 -8.71 5.35 -39.68
CA ALA A 591 -8.83 5.79 -38.32
C ALA A 591 -9.49 7.18 -38.20
N PRO A 592 -10.39 7.41 -37.23
CA PRO A 592 -11.09 8.69 -37.08
C PRO A 592 -10.15 9.88 -36.94
N GLY A 593 -10.29 10.86 -37.85
CA GLY A 593 -9.50 12.10 -37.82
C GLY A 593 -8.12 11.99 -38.48
N ILE A 594 -7.81 10.92 -39.21
CA ILE A 594 -6.57 10.72 -39.94
C ILE A 594 -6.85 10.89 -41.45
N SER A 595 -6.20 11.87 -42.07
CA SER A 595 -6.22 12.04 -43.51
C SER A 595 -5.20 11.11 -44.20
N LYS A 596 -5.37 10.81 -45.46
CA LYS A 596 -4.43 9.96 -46.24
C LYS A 596 -2.99 10.50 -46.18
N LYS A 597 -2.81 11.81 -46.26
CA LYS A 597 -1.50 12.48 -46.13
C LYS A 597 -0.88 12.30 -44.75
N LEU A 598 -1.71 12.32 -43.68
CA LEU A 598 -1.24 12.08 -42.33
C LEU A 598 -0.94 10.58 -42.09
N ALA A 599 -1.71 9.67 -42.69
CA ALA A 599 -1.43 8.23 -42.67
C ALA A 599 -0.08 7.90 -43.32
N GLU A 600 0.26 8.54 -44.46
CA GLU A 600 1.57 8.40 -45.10
C GLU A 600 2.71 8.90 -44.23
N GLN A 601 2.53 10.02 -43.53
CA GLN A 601 3.52 10.54 -42.56
C GLN A 601 3.70 9.61 -41.36
N ILE A 602 2.62 9.09 -40.78
CA ILE A 602 2.67 8.14 -39.69
C ILE A 602 3.40 6.86 -40.12
N TYR A 603 3.07 6.35 -41.30
CA TYR A 603 3.71 5.17 -41.89
C TYR A 603 5.21 5.37 -42.09
N ALA A 604 5.59 6.50 -42.67
CA ALA A 604 7.00 6.84 -42.92
C ALA A 604 7.82 6.90 -41.61
N VAL A 605 7.29 7.55 -40.57
CA VAL A 605 7.99 7.66 -39.29
C VAL A 605 8.06 6.30 -38.53
N LEU A 606 7.03 5.47 -38.63
CA LEU A 606 7.02 4.15 -37.98
C LEU A 606 7.90 3.11 -38.70
N HIS A 607 8.29 3.35 -39.95
CA HIS A 607 9.12 2.45 -40.78
C HIS A 607 10.44 3.10 -41.23
N SER A 608 10.76 4.32 -40.77
CA SER A 608 12.11 4.87 -40.89
C SER A 608 13.00 4.17 -39.87
N GLU A 609 13.97 3.34 -40.34
CA GLU A 609 15.06 2.75 -39.56
C GLU A 609 15.97 3.80 -38.91
#